data_b0720342de5a37525be599c452726522
#
_entry.id   b0720342de5a37525be599c452726522
#
_cell.length_a   1.000
_cell.length_b   1.000
_cell.length_c   1.000
_cell.angle_alpha   90.00
_cell.angle_beta   90.00
_cell.angle_gamma   90.00
#
_symmetry.space_group_name_H-M   'P 1'
#
loop_
_entity.id
_entity.type
_entity.pdbx_description
1 polymer ?
#
loop_
_entity_poly.entity_id
_entity_poly.type
_entity_poly.pdbx_seq_one_letter_code
_entity_poly.pdbx_strand_id
1 'polypeptide(L)'
;GSKVFILHQDLVLQPVGFPGEIAIAGPIVSRGYLNNSELTNKKFKHVLINESMEYVYLTGDLGRWDHEGNLEFLGRKDTQIKIRGYRIELGEIENVLKSSADVSEAVVLYKNELLIGYIIPSNDIIVEQNLLDFLNDRLPYYMIPNEFVYMESFPLNPSGKVDTIKLSELRSISNINHSNVNLTDIDVILIDFLKDTLHIDTINIQSNFFSIGGGSLAIIRLVSFVRDRLGVSIPIKQIFNSRSIKDISIIIDTLLLQEDLENDSFKEGTFEL
;
A
#
# COMPACT_ATOMS: atom_id res chain seq x y z
N GLY A 1 -8.08 -23.35 -27.62
CA GLY A 1 -7.28 -22.83 -26.51
C GLY A 1 -7.53 -21.35 -26.30
N SER A 2 -6.95 -20.77 -25.26
CA SER A 2 -6.98 -19.32 -25.04
C SER A 2 -6.04 -18.62 -26.02
N LYS A 3 -6.40 -17.40 -26.39
CA LYS A 3 -5.62 -16.54 -27.28
C LYS A 3 -5.23 -15.28 -26.53
N VAL A 4 -4.05 -14.72 -26.85
CA VAL A 4 -3.59 -13.41 -26.34
C VAL A 4 -3.34 -12.49 -27.51
N PHE A 5 -3.86 -11.27 -27.42
CA PHE A 5 -3.70 -10.22 -28.41
C PHE A 5 -3.11 -8.96 -27.77
N ILE A 6 -2.37 -8.20 -28.56
CA ILE A 6 -1.92 -6.86 -28.16
C ILE A 6 -2.73 -5.86 -28.96
N LEU A 7 -3.53 -5.02 -28.29
CA LEU A 7 -4.45 -4.11 -28.94
C LEU A 7 -4.06 -2.65 -28.69
N HIS A 8 -4.14 -1.84 -29.75
CA HIS A 8 -4.12 -0.39 -29.64
C HIS A 8 -5.38 0.12 -28.90
N GLN A 9 -5.37 1.37 -28.45
CA GLN A 9 -6.52 1.99 -27.78
C GLN A 9 -7.82 1.98 -28.61
N ASP A 10 -7.70 1.97 -29.95
CA ASP A 10 -8.82 1.89 -30.89
C ASP A 10 -9.27 0.44 -31.16
N LEU A 11 -8.81 -0.53 -30.36
CA LEU A 11 -9.09 -1.96 -30.45
C LEU A 11 -8.59 -2.62 -31.75
N VAL A 12 -7.54 -2.06 -32.35
CA VAL A 12 -6.86 -2.63 -33.52
C VAL A 12 -5.65 -3.44 -33.04
N LEU A 13 -5.41 -4.59 -33.74
CA LEU A 13 -4.26 -5.43 -33.44
C LEU A 13 -2.94 -4.68 -33.66
N GLN A 14 -2.05 -4.71 -32.66
CA GLN A 14 -0.71 -4.12 -32.77
C GLN A 14 0.25 -5.03 -33.53
N PRO A 15 1.12 -4.47 -34.37
CA PRO A 15 2.23 -5.20 -34.97
C PRO A 15 3.22 -5.69 -33.89
N VAL A 16 4.02 -6.70 -34.26
CA VAL A 16 5.13 -7.18 -33.44
C VAL A 16 6.10 -6.04 -33.11
N GLY A 17 6.55 -5.95 -31.87
CA GLY A 17 7.42 -4.89 -31.36
C GLY A 17 6.70 -3.64 -30.85
N PHE A 18 5.42 -3.46 -31.18
CA PHE A 18 4.66 -2.28 -30.75
C PHE A 18 3.87 -2.54 -29.47
N PRO A 19 3.90 -1.58 -28.52
CA PRO A 19 3.17 -1.71 -27.26
C PRO A 19 1.67 -1.53 -27.45
N GLY A 20 0.88 -2.25 -26.67
CA GLY A 20 -0.58 -2.12 -26.60
C GLY A 20 -1.14 -2.80 -25.36
N GLU A 21 -2.46 -2.75 -25.21
CA GLU A 21 -3.15 -3.43 -24.11
C GLU A 21 -3.23 -4.94 -24.37
N ILE A 22 -2.85 -5.74 -23.37
CA ILE A 22 -2.99 -7.19 -23.43
C ILE A 22 -4.48 -7.54 -23.34
N ALA A 23 -4.99 -8.24 -24.35
CA ALA A 23 -6.35 -8.71 -24.42
C ALA A 23 -6.37 -10.25 -24.47
N ILE A 24 -7.28 -10.86 -23.73
CA ILE A 24 -7.41 -12.34 -23.65
C ILE A 24 -8.73 -12.76 -24.28
N ALA A 25 -8.70 -13.79 -25.13
CA ALA A 25 -9.88 -14.39 -25.71
C ALA A 25 -9.92 -15.90 -25.49
N GLY A 26 -11.10 -16.50 -25.74
CA GLY A 26 -11.30 -17.97 -25.66
C GLY A 26 -12.07 -18.41 -24.43
N PRO A 27 -12.11 -19.74 -24.16
CA PRO A 27 -13.00 -20.34 -23.18
C PRO A 27 -12.79 -19.89 -21.73
N ILE A 28 -11.63 -19.30 -21.41
CA ILE A 28 -11.32 -18.81 -20.06
C ILE A 28 -11.93 -17.42 -19.78
N VAL A 29 -12.42 -16.73 -20.81
CA VAL A 29 -13.01 -15.40 -20.66
C VAL A 29 -14.41 -15.52 -20.09
N SER A 30 -14.66 -14.89 -18.95
CA SER A 30 -15.99 -14.87 -18.31
C SER A 30 -17.00 -14.05 -19.14
N ARG A 31 -18.28 -14.14 -18.77
CA ARG A 31 -19.34 -13.38 -19.42
C ARG A 31 -19.36 -11.90 -19.04
N GLY A 32 -18.66 -11.53 -17.94
CA GLY A 32 -18.65 -10.19 -17.41
C GLY A 32 -18.62 -10.15 -15.89
N TYR A 33 -18.82 -8.97 -15.34
CA TYR A 33 -18.93 -8.71 -13.90
C TYR A 33 -20.40 -8.82 -13.45
N LEU A 34 -20.63 -9.55 -12.38
CA LEU A 34 -21.97 -9.74 -11.82
C LEU A 34 -22.54 -8.39 -11.37
N ASN A 35 -23.77 -8.07 -11.82
CA ASN A 35 -24.49 -6.84 -11.49
C ASN A 35 -23.74 -5.54 -11.81
N ASN A 36 -22.74 -5.58 -12.71
CA ASN A 36 -22.01 -4.39 -13.12
C ASN A 36 -21.85 -4.38 -14.65
N SER A 37 -22.89 -3.93 -15.33
CA SER A 37 -22.93 -3.84 -16.79
C SER A 37 -21.99 -2.78 -17.34
N GLU A 38 -21.78 -1.68 -16.62
CA GLU A 38 -20.88 -0.61 -17.02
C GLU A 38 -19.43 -1.11 -17.10
N LEU A 39 -18.94 -1.74 -16.03
CA LEU A 39 -17.60 -2.33 -15.99
C LEU A 39 -17.46 -3.46 -17.01
N THR A 40 -18.51 -4.29 -17.16
CA THR A 40 -18.53 -5.34 -18.18
C THR A 40 -18.34 -4.75 -19.57
N ASN A 41 -19.13 -3.75 -19.93
CA ASN A 41 -19.02 -3.09 -21.24
C ASN A 41 -17.68 -2.37 -21.42
N LYS A 42 -17.04 -1.91 -20.36
CA LYS A 42 -15.71 -1.27 -20.41
C LYS A 42 -14.60 -2.29 -20.65
N LYS A 43 -14.65 -3.44 -19.99
CA LYS A 43 -13.57 -4.45 -19.96
C LYS A 43 -13.74 -5.59 -20.97
N PHE A 44 -14.96 -5.90 -21.37
CA PHE A 44 -15.24 -6.97 -22.32
C PHE A 44 -15.73 -6.36 -23.63
N LYS A 45 -15.09 -6.75 -24.73
CA LYS A 45 -15.35 -6.18 -26.06
C LYS A 45 -15.45 -7.27 -27.12
N HIS A 46 -16.26 -7.03 -28.14
CA HIS A 46 -16.19 -7.74 -29.41
C HIS A 46 -15.24 -6.98 -30.32
N VAL A 47 -14.17 -7.61 -30.76
CA VAL A 47 -13.12 -7.00 -31.58
C VAL A 47 -12.91 -7.83 -32.82
N LEU A 48 -12.84 -7.17 -33.98
CA LEU A 48 -12.53 -7.82 -35.24
C LEU A 48 -11.02 -8.01 -35.35
N ILE A 49 -10.57 -9.28 -35.31
CA ILE A 49 -9.17 -9.66 -35.38
C ILE A 49 -8.99 -10.68 -36.51
N ASN A 50 -8.19 -10.36 -37.50
CA ASN A 50 -7.93 -11.22 -38.66
C ASN A 50 -9.23 -11.80 -39.25
N GLU A 51 -10.20 -10.93 -39.57
CA GLU A 51 -11.51 -11.26 -40.15
C GLU A 51 -12.44 -12.11 -39.26
N SER A 52 -12.05 -12.39 -38.02
CA SER A 52 -12.86 -13.09 -37.01
C SER A 52 -13.29 -12.15 -35.88
N MET A 53 -14.57 -12.23 -35.48
CA MET A 53 -15.07 -11.50 -34.33
C MET A 53 -14.71 -12.25 -33.06
N GLU A 54 -13.78 -11.71 -32.29
CA GLU A 54 -13.33 -12.30 -31.01
C GLU A 54 -13.96 -11.56 -29.82
N TYR A 55 -14.45 -12.31 -28.83
CA TYR A 55 -14.87 -11.75 -27.57
C TYR A 55 -13.65 -11.72 -26.63
N VAL A 56 -13.19 -10.53 -26.29
CA VAL A 56 -11.94 -10.31 -25.54
C VAL A 56 -12.19 -9.66 -24.19
N TYR A 57 -11.36 -10.01 -23.24
CA TYR A 57 -11.20 -9.30 -21.96
C TYR A 57 -9.97 -8.39 -22.03
N LEU A 58 -10.17 -7.09 -21.82
CA LEU A 58 -9.12 -6.08 -21.74
C LEU A 58 -8.54 -6.08 -20.33
N THR A 59 -7.30 -6.53 -20.19
CA THR A 59 -6.68 -6.77 -18.87
C THR A 59 -6.31 -5.48 -18.15
N GLY A 60 -6.06 -4.40 -18.89
CA GLY A 60 -5.44 -3.18 -18.37
C GLY A 60 -3.91 -3.28 -18.27
N ASP A 61 -3.35 -4.43 -18.59
CA ASP A 61 -1.90 -4.62 -18.68
C ASP A 61 -1.41 -4.21 -20.05
N LEU A 62 -0.24 -3.57 -20.12
CA LEU A 62 0.44 -3.22 -21.37
C LEU A 62 1.51 -4.26 -21.67
N GLY A 63 1.64 -4.60 -22.95
CA GLY A 63 2.67 -5.53 -23.39
C GLY A 63 2.93 -5.39 -24.87
N ARG A 64 3.90 -6.15 -25.36
CA ARG A 64 4.19 -6.32 -26.78
C ARG A 64 4.68 -7.73 -27.06
N TRP A 65 4.50 -8.16 -28.29
CA TRP A 65 5.18 -9.35 -28.81
C TRP A 65 6.58 -8.96 -29.26
N ASP A 66 7.60 -9.70 -28.84
CA ASP A 66 8.93 -9.59 -29.43
C ASP A 66 9.01 -10.37 -30.75
N HIS A 67 10.15 -10.26 -31.45
CA HIS A 67 10.37 -10.96 -32.72
C HIS A 67 10.52 -12.46 -32.60
N GLU A 68 10.72 -12.97 -31.38
CA GLU A 68 10.84 -14.40 -31.06
C GLU A 68 9.48 -15.03 -30.68
N GLY A 69 8.43 -14.20 -30.58
CA GLY A 69 7.08 -14.62 -30.20
C GLY A 69 6.86 -14.70 -28.69
N ASN A 70 7.72 -14.09 -27.87
CA ASN A 70 7.51 -13.96 -26.45
C ASN A 70 6.68 -12.71 -26.14
N LEU A 71 5.84 -12.81 -25.11
CA LEU A 71 5.08 -11.68 -24.60
C LEU A 71 5.90 -10.95 -23.54
N GLU A 72 6.26 -9.70 -23.86
CA GLU A 72 6.93 -8.80 -22.92
C GLU A 72 5.90 -7.94 -22.20
N PHE A 73 5.91 -7.99 -20.86
CA PHE A 73 5.06 -7.15 -20.01
C PHE A 73 5.70 -5.79 -19.82
N LEU A 74 4.95 -4.72 -20.09
CA LEU A 74 5.44 -3.32 -20.03
C LEU A 74 4.84 -2.50 -18.88
N GLY A 75 4.04 -3.13 -18.03
CA GLY A 75 3.36 -2.44 -16.92
C GLY A 75 1.85 -2.37 -17.09
N ARG A 76 1.22 -1.44 -16.39
CA ARG A 76 -0.24 -1.25 -16.44
C ARG A 76 -0.62 0.06 -17.11
N LYS A 77 -1.78 0.04 -17.79
CA LYS A 77 -2.43 1.21 -18.37
C LYS A 77 -3.11 2.10 -17.32
N ASP A 78 -3.53 1.48 -16.22
CA ASP A 78 -4.19 2.13 -15.10
C ASP A 78 -3.23 2.29 -13.90
N THR A 79 -3.68 3.01 -12.89
CA THR A 79 -2.93 3.25 -11.63
C THR A 79 -2.93 2.05 -10.68
N GLN A 80 -3.36 0.87 -11.17
CA GLN A 80 -3.41 -0.34 -10.36
C GLN A 80 -2.01 -0.89 -10.12
N ILE A 81 -1.74 -1.22 -8.88
CA ILE A 81 -0.46 -1.76 -8.43
C ILE A 81 -0.65 -3.09 -7.71
N LYS A 82 0.43 -3.84 -7.56
CA LYS A 82 0.48 -5.02 -6.70
C LYS A 82 1.45 -4.75 -5.56
N ILE A 83 0.93 -4.74 -4.33
CA ILE A 83 1.74 -4.61 -3.11
C ILE A 83 1.61 -5.91 -2.33
N ARG A 84 2.71 -6.66 -2.15
CA ARG A 84 2.74 -7.90 -1.35
C ARG A 84 1.64 -8.90 -1.72
N GLY A 85 1.32 -9.00 -3.03
CA GLY A 85 0.27 -9.89 -3.54
C GLY A 85 -1.15 -9.30 -3.53
N TYR A 86 -1.38 -8.19 -2.84
CA TYR A 86 -2.65 -7.47 -2.89
C TYR A 86 -2.73 -6.61 -4.14
N ARG A 87 -3.88 -6.66 -4.80
CA ARG A 87 -4.21 -5.82 -5.95
C ARG A 87 -4.86 -4.53 -5.43
N ILE A 88 -4.21 -3.40 -5.64
CA ILE A 88 -4.60 -2.10 -5.10
C ILE A 88 -4.88 -1.13 -6.24
N GLU A 89 -6.04 -0.50 -6.20
CA GLU A 89 -6.41 0.62 -7.07
C GLU A 89 -6.10 1.92 -6.32
N LEU A 90 -5.09 2.68 -6.74
CA LEU A 90 -4.74 3.94 -6.07
C LEU A 90 -5.91 4.93 -6.06
N GLY A 91 -6.72 4.94 -7.13
CA GLY A 91 -7.93 5.77 -7.21
C GLY A 91 -9.00 5.43 -6.16
N GLU A 92 -9.06 4.19 -5.65
CA GLU A 92 -9.96 3.84 -4.56
C GLU A 92 -9.52 4.54 -3.27
N ILE A 93 -8.24 4.54 -2.98
CA ILE A 93 -7.67 5.25 -1.82
C ILE A 93 -7.91 6.76 -1.93
N GLU A 94 -7.65 7.33 -3.12
CA GLU A 94 -7.90 8.75 -3.40
C GLU A 94 -9.38 9.13 -3.18
N ASN A 95 -10.31 8.30 -3.62
CA ASN A 95 -11.75 8.55 -3.45
C ASN A 95 -12.14 8.50 -1.97
N VAL A 96 -11.60 7.56 -1.20
CA VAL A 96 -11.87 7.50 0.25
C VAL A 96 -11.26 8.71 0.94
N LEU A 97 -10.03 9.12 0.63
CA LEU A 97 -9.41 10.33 1.15
C LEU A 97 -10.28 11.58 0.89
N LYS A 98 -10.73 11.76 -0.35
CA LYS A 98 -11.60 12.90 -0.76
C LYS A 98 -12.98 12.86 -0.14
N SER A 99 -13.43 11.74 0.38
CA SER A 99 -14.71 11.64 1.12
C SER A 99 -14.59 12.12 2.58
N SER A 100 -13.38 12.39 3.08
CA SER A 100 -13.17 13.05 4.37
C SER A 100 -13.45 14.54 4.27
N ALA A 101 -14.09 15.10 5.30
CA ALA A 101 -14.36 16.55 5.39
C ALA A 101 -13.07 17.40 5.45
N ASP A 102 -11.97 16.81 5.90
CA ASP A 102 -10.68 17.48 6.08
C ASP A 102 -9.84 17.55 4.79
N VAL A 103 -10.26 16.84 3.72
CA VAL A 103 -9.49 16.69 2.48
C VAL A 103 -10.24 17.33 1.30
N SER A 104 -9.65 18.33 0.69
CA SER A 104 -10.16 18.95 -0.54
C SER A 104 -9.80 18.13 -1.77
N GLU A 105 -8.51 17.77 -1.90
CA GLU A 105 -7.99 16.98 -3.00
C GLU A 105 -6.96 15.98 -2.49
N ALA A 106 -6.89 14.82 -3.14
CA ALA A 106 -5.91 13.79 -2.82
C ALA A 106 -5.38 13.11 -4.07
N VAL A 107 -4.09 12.82 -4.07
CA VAL A 107 -3.40 11.97 -5.04
C VAL A 107 -2.56 10.96 -4.28
N VAL A 108 -2.60 9.70 -4.68
CA VAL A 108 -1.82 8.63 -4.04
C VAL A 108 -0.81 8.09 -5.03
N LEU A 109 0.44 8.02 -4.61
CA LEU A 109 1.53 7.44 -5.39
C LEU A 109 2.12 6.23 -4.65
N TYR A 110 2.60 5.27 -5.43
CA TYR A 110 3.40 4.16 -4.94
C TYR A 110 4.84 4.33 -5.38
N LYS A 111 5.74 4.52 -4.43
CA LYS A 111 7.17 4.73 -4.70
C LYS A 111 8.00 4.13 -3.58
N ASN A 112 9.09 3.44 -3.93
CA ASN A 112 9.99 2.79 -2.97
C ASN A 112 9.25 1.89 -1.98
N GLU A 113 8.30 1.08 -2.48
CA GLU A 113 7.45 0.18 -1.69
C GLU A 113 6.51 0.84 -0.67
N LEU A 114 6.33 2.16 -0.76
CA LEU A 114 5.44 2.95 0.09
C LEU A 114 4.27 3.53 -0.69
N LEU A 115 3.08 3.50 -0.08
CA LEU A 115 1.95 4.33 -0.47
C LEU A 115 2.11 5.71 0.16
N ILE A 116 2.10 6.75 -0.65
CA ILE A 116 2.23 8.14 -0.21
C ILE A 116 0.98 8.90 -0.63
N GLY A 117 0.25 9.44 0.34
CA GLY A 117 -0.90 10.29 0.13
C GLY A 117 -0.48 11.77 0.06
N TYR A 118 -0.61 12.39 -1.08
CA TYR A 118 -0.47 13.84 -1.25
C TYR A 118 -1.85 14.46 -1.07
N ILE A 119 -1.97 15.43 -0.15
CA ILE A 119 -3.25 15.96 0.30
C ILE A 119 -3.25 17.48 0.22
N ILE A 120 -4.31 18.02 -0.37
CA ILE A 120 -4.68 19.41 -0.20
C ILE A 120 -5.76 19.46 0.89
N PRO A 121 -5.47 20.10 2.04
CA PRO A 121 -6.42 20.21 3.13
C PRO A 121 -7.65 21.06 2.75
N SER A 122 -8.81 20.75 3.31
CA SER A 122 -9.98 21.63 3.24
C SER A 122 -9.89 22.78 4.24
N ASN A 123 -9.14 22.59 5.34
CA ASN A 123 -8.97 23.53 6.45
C ASN A 123 -7.49 23.68 6.81
N ASP A 124 -7.11 24.76 7.46
CA ASP A 124 -5.72 25.05 7.84
C ASP A 124 -5.11 24.05 8.85
N ILE A 125 -5.95 23.28 9.53
CA ILE A 125 -5.51 22.32 10.54
C ILE A 125 -6.08 20.94 10.21
N ILE A 126 -5.21 20.01 9.84
CA ILE A 126 -5.54 18.56 9.79
C ILE A 126 -4.91 17.89 11.01
N VAL A 127 -5.74 17.16 11.75
CA VAL A 127 -5.27 16.19 12.74
C VAL A 127 -5.08 14.87 12.02
N GLU A 128 -3.83 14.55 11.70
CA GLU A 128 -3.49 13.33 10.94
C GLU A 128 -4.04 12.05 11.56
N GLN A 129 -4.14 12.00 12.91
CA GLN A 129 -4.75 10.86 13.59
C GLN A 129 -6.21 10.66 13.20
N ASN A 130 -6.99 11.73 13.11
CA ASN A 130 -8.41 11.65 12.71
C ASN A 130 -8.55 11.12 11.28
N LEU A 131 -7.63 11.54 10.38
CA LEU A 131 -7.60 11.06 9.00
C LEU A 131 -7.24 9.58 8.95
N LEU A 132 -6.29 9.12 9.75
CA LEU A 132 -5.92 7.71 9.84
C LEU A 132 -7.06 6.86 10.40
N ASP A 133 -7.73 7.30 11.44
CA ASP A 133 -8.88 6.60 12.02
C ASP A 133 -10.02 6.50 10.98
N PHE A 134 -10.27 7.60 10.25
CA PHE A 134 -11.24 7.63 9.15
C PHE A 134 -10.93 6.61 8.04
N LEU A 135 -9.64 6.47 7.66
CA LEU A 135 -9.20 5.51 6.66
C LEU A 135 -9.26 4.07 7.17
N ASN A 136 -8.85 3.82 8.42
CA ASN A 136 -8.88 2.51 9.05
C ASN A 136 -10.29 1.90 9.11
N ASP A 137 -11.32 2.75 9.24
CA ASP A 137 -12.71 2.31 9.24
C ASP A 137 -13.24 1.91 7.84
N ARG A 138 -12.56 2.33 6.76
CA ARG A 138 -13.08 2.25 5.37
C ARG A 138 -12.19 1.46 4.43
N LEU A 139 -10.90 1.37 4.71
CA LEU A 139 -9.93 0.68 3.86
C LEU A 139 -9.27 -0.47 4.61
N PRO A 140 -8.92 -1.56 3.90
CA PRO A 140 -8.02 -2.56 4.44
C PRO A 140 -6.66 -1.93 4.76
N TYR A 141 -5.99 -2.42 5.81
CA TYR A 141 -4.70 -1.89 6.28
C TYR A 141 -3.62 -1.74 5.19
N TYR A 142 -3.61 -2.64 4.20
CA TYR A 142 -2.63 -2.61 3.10
C TYR A 142 -2.90 -1.51 2.05
N MET A 143 -4.04 -0.82 2.14
CA MET A 143 -4.41 0.33 1.31
C MET A 143 -4.20 1.66 2.02
N ILE A 144 -3.86 1.67 3.30
CA ILE A 144 -3.65 2.91 4.06
C ILE A 144 -2.28 3.49 3.66
N PRO A 145 -2.20 4.77 3.26
CA PRO A 145 -0.94 5.41 2.95
C PRO A 145 0.04 5.36 4.14
N ASN A 146 1.29 5.04 3.84
CA ASN A 146 2.37 5.00 4.82
C ASN A 146 2.80 6.40 5.29
N GLU A 147 2.61 7.39 4.41
CA GLU A 147 2.98 8.78 4.65
C GLU A 147 1.95 9.71 4.03
N PHE A 148 1.76 10.89 4.64
CA PHE A 148 0.99 11.98 4.08
C PHE A 148 1.87 13.20 3.85
N VAL A 149 1.73 13.82 2.67
CA VAL A 149 2.40 15.06 2.30
C VAL A 149 1.32 16.11 2.08
N TYR A 150 1.29 17.11 2.94
CA TYR A 150 0.31 18.21 2.87
C TYR A 150 0.81 19.31 1.97
N MET A 151 -0.05 19.84 1.11
CA MET A 151 0.29 20.81 0.08
C MET A 151 -0.83 21.86 -0.07
N GLU A 152 -0.47 23.06 -0.51
CA GLU A 152 -1.46 24.08 -0.88
C GLU A 152 -2.07 23.84 -2.25
N SER A 153 -1.27 23.29 -3.18
CA SER A 153 -1.72 22.97 -4.54
C SER A 153 -0.85 21.88 -5.16
N PHE A 154 -1.42 21.09 -6.09
CA PHE A 154 -0.66 20.11 -6.85
C PHE A 154 0.06 20.76 -8.04
N PRO A 155 1.29 20.34 -8.36
CA PRO A 155 1.94 20.72 -9.61
C PRO A 155 1.15 20.16 -10.79
N LEU A 156 0.95 21.00 -11.81
CA LEU A 156 0.26 20.59 -13.04
C LEU A 156 1.26 20.47 -14.20
N ASN A 157 1.02 19.51 -15.07
CA ASN A 157 1.70 19.37 -16.34
C ASN A 157 1.12 20.36 -17.37
N PRO A 158 1.75 20.54 -18.57
CA PRO A 158 1.26 21.47 -19.59
C PRO A 158 -0.17 21.19 -20.11
N SER A 159 -0.69 19.97 -19.88
CA SER A 159 -2.07 19.61 -20.25
C SER A 159 -3.09 19.88 -19.12
N GLY A 160 -2.67 20.48 -18.01
CA GLY A 160 -3.54 20.80 -16.87
C GLY A 160 -3.86 19.64 -15.94
N LYS A 161 -3.20 18.49 -16.10
CA LYS A 161 -3.31 17.32 -15.19
C LYS A 161 -2.23 17.37 -14.13
N VAL A 162 -2.47 16.74 -12.98
CA VAL A 162 -1.47 16.62 -11.92
C VAL A 162 -0.18 15.97 -12.47
N ASP A 163 0.96 16.62 -12.22
CA ASP A 163 2.28 16.13 -12.58
C ASP A 163 2.81 15.20 -11.49
N THR A 164 2.52 13.92 -11.65
CA THR A 164 2.91 12.88 -10.67
C THR A 164 4.43 12.70 -10.56
N ILE A 165 5.19 13.05 -11.62
CA ILE A 165 6.65 13.00 -11.59
C ILE A 165 7.16 14.06 -10.63
N LYS A 166 6.73 15.31 -10.79
CA LYS A 166 7.11 16.41 -9.88
C LYS A 166 6.63 16.15 -8.46
N LEU A 167 5.39 15.63 -8.26
CA LEU A 167 4.93 15.23 -6.93
C LEU A 167 5.90 14.24 -6.27
N SER A 168 6.32 13.23 -7.01
CA SER A 168 7.22 12.21 -6.47
C SER A 168 8.61 12.75 -6.09
N GLU A 169 9.05 13.85 -6.71
CA GLU A 169 10.33 14.51 -6.41
C GLU A 169 10.24 15.39 -5.16
N LEU A 170 9.09 16.02 -4.90
CA LEU A 170 8.88 16.90 -3.74
C LEU A 170 8.99 16.19 -2.40
N ARG A 171 8.81 14.88 -2.34
CA ARG A 171 9.06 14.05 -1.14
C ARG A 171 10.50 14.16 -0.63
N SER A 172 11.45 14.43 -1.50
CA SER A 172 12.88 14.51 -1.14
C SER A 172 13.23 15.69 -0.22
N ILE A 173 12.29 16.60 0.03
CA ILE A 173 12.52 17.85 0.78
C ILE A 173 11.95 17.81 2.20
N SER A 174 11.01 16.91 2.51
CA SER A 174 10.58 16.70 3.88
C SER A 174 11.67 15.95 4.65
N ASN A 175 12.70 16.70 5.05
CA ASN A 175 13.69 16.27 6.02
C ASN A 175 12.93 15.82 7.28
N ILE A 176 12.87 14.51 7.50
CA ILE A 176 12.74 13.99 8.84
C ILE A 176 13.98 14.53 9.57
N ASN A 177 13.78 15.60 10.35
CA ASN A 177 14.77 16.01 11.32
C ASN A 177 15.04 14.77 12.17
N HIS A 178 16.21 14.19 12.02
CA HIS A 178 16.77 13.23 12.94
C HIS A 178 16.99 13.98 14.26
N SER A 179 15.92 14.19 15.03
CA SER A 179 16.06 14.50 16.43
C SER A 179 16.79 13.29 17.05
N ASN A 180 17.81 13.56 17.86
CA ASN A 180 18.48 12.58 18.70
C ASN A 180 17.41 11.92 19.59
N VAL A 181 16.83 10.84 19.11
CA VAL A 181 15.86 10.04 19.88
C VAL A 181 16.69 9.22 20.84
N ASN A 182 16.60 9.50 22.15
CA ASN A 182 17.12 8.59 23.16
C ASN A 182 16.37 7.26 23.03
N LEU A 183 17.09 6.23 22.60
CA LEU A 183 16.53 4.89 22.47
C LEU A 183 16.32 4.29 23.86
N THR A 184 15.15 3.68 24.07
CA THR A 184 14.87 2.84 25.24
C THR A 184 15.47 1.44 25.03
N ASP A 185 15.54 0.65 26.10
CA ASP A 185 15.99 -0.75 26.00
C ASP A 185 15.13 -1.56 25.04
N ILE A 186 13.82 -1.33 25.02
CA ILE A 186 12.89 -1.99 24.10
C ILE A 186 13.15 -1.56 22.65
N ASP A 187 13.48 -0.28 22.41
CA ASP A 187 13.86 0.20 21.07
C ASP A 187 15.06 -0.57 20.53
N VAL A 188 16.09 -0.74 21.35
CA VAL A 188 17.31 -1.46 20.97
C VAL A 188 17.00 -2.93 20.69
N ILE A 189 16.25 -3.59 21.56
CA ILE A 189 15.84 -4.99 21.41
C ILE A 189 15.05 -5.18 20.09
N LEU A 190 14.12 -4.28 19.80
CA LEU A 190 13.31 -4.33 18.56
C LEU A 190 14.16 -4.11 17.31
N ILE A 191 15.03 -3.12 17.33
CA ILE A 191 15.92 -2.81 16.21
C ILE A 191 16.80 -4.01 15.89
N ASP A 192 17.43 -4.63 16.89
CA ASP A 192 18.31 -5.77 16.70
C ASP A 192 17.54 -6.98 16.17
N PHE A 193 16.38 -7.29 16.76
CA PHE A 193 15.50 -8.35 16.25
C PHE A 193 15.09 -8.13 14.80
N LEU A 194 14.72 -6.90 14.43
CA LEU A 194 14.27 -6.59 13.07
C LEU A 194 15.43 -6.61 12.06
N LYS A 195 16.64 -6.18 12.44
CA LYS A 195 17.84 -6.32 11.61
C LYS A 195 18.09 -7.78 11.25
N ASP A 196 18.07 -8.66 12.23
CA ASP A 196 18.29 -10.09 12.04
C ASP A 196 17.17 -10.73 11.21
N THR A 197 15.91 -10.35 11.48
CA THR A 197 14.75 -10.95 10.80
C THR A 197 14.62 -10.52 9.34
N LEU A 198 14.96 -9.26 9.04
CA LEU A 198 14.80 -8.66 7.70
C LEU A 198 16.11 -8.63 6.91
N HIS A 199 17.24 -9.05 7.53
CA HIS A 199 18.59 -9.05 6.93
C HIS A 199 19.01 -7.66 6.42
N ILE A 200 18.83 -6.63 7.26
CA ILE A 200 19.20 -5.24 6.96
C ILE A 200 20.18 -4.70 8.01
N ASP A 201 21.16 -3.94 7.57
CA ASP A 201 22.24 -3.46 8.45
C ASP A 201 21.81 -2.31 9.36
N THR A 202 20.93 -1.44 8.88
CA THR A 202 20.53 -0.23 9.59
C THR A 202 19.01 -0.04 9.60
N ILE A 203 18.46 0.30 10.76
CA ILE A 203 17.04 0.63 10.94
C ILE A 203 16.95 1.98 11.66
N ASN A 204 16.13 2.87 11.11
CA ASN A 204 15.68 4.04 11.85
C ASN A 204 14.42 3.67 12.62
N ILE A 205 14.39 3.90 13.94
CA ILE A 205 13.26 3.58 14.83
C ILE A 205 11.95 4.30 14.41
N GLN A 206 12.07 5.45 13.73
CA GLN A 206 10.95 6.21 13.19
C GLN A 206 10.44 5.66 11.83
N SER A 207 11.14 4.68 11.25
CA SER A 207 10.67 4.06 10.01
C SER A 207 9.40 3.25 10.24
N ASN A 208 8.53 3.24 9.24
CA ASN A 208 7.39 2.34 9.23
C ASN A 208 7.86 0.89 9.08
N PHE A 209 7.31 -0.02 9.91
CA PHE A 209 7.66 -1.44 9.90
C PHE A 209 7.55 -2.08 8.51
N PHE A 210 6.52 -1.71 7.75
CA PHE A 210 6.29 -2.27 6.43
C PHE A 210 7.24 -1.70 5.39
N SER A 211 7.68 -0.45 5.55
CA SER A 211 8.62 0.20 4.61
C SER A 211 10.01 -0.41 4.62
N ILE A 212 10.41 -1.01 5.75
CA ILE A 212 11.69 -1.69 5.89
C ILE A 212 11.66 -3.17 5.49
N GLY A 213 10.55 -3.64 4.88
CA GLY A 213 10.39 -5.03 4.45
C GLY A 213 9.57 -5.91 5.41
N GLY A 214 8.99 -5.35 6.46
CA GLY A 214 8.10 -6.06 7.38
C GLY A 214 6.86 -6.61 6.65
N GLY A 215 6.80 -7.93 6.45
CA GLY A 215 5.65 -8.64 5.88
C GLY A 215 4.93 -9.50 6.92
N SER A 216 3.91 -10.23 6.49
CA SER A 216 3.12 -11.11 7.37
C SER A 216 3.96 -12.11 8.16
N LEU A 217 5.01 -12.66 7.53
CA LEU A 217 5.94 -13.59 8.21
C LEU A 217 6.75 -12.87 9.30
N ALA A 218 7.21 -11.65 9.01
CA ALA A 218 7.95 -10.84 9.98
C ALA A 218 7.06 -10.45 11.18
N ILE A 219 5.76 -10.17 10.94
CA ILE A 219 4.80 -9.91 12.03
C ILE A 219 4.65 -11.13 12.93
N ILE A 220 4.46 -12.33 12.35
CA ILE A 220 4.33 -13.56 13.14
C ILE A 220 5.58 -13.79 13.98
N ARG A 221 6.77 -13.59 13.42
CA ARG A 221 8.05 -13.69 14.12
C ARG A 221 8.17 -12.64 15.24
N LEU A 222 7.75 -11.40 14.96
CA LEU A 222 7.76 -10.31 15.94
C LEU A 222 6.84 -10.63 17.13
N VAL A 223 5.61 -11.07 16.88
CA VAL A 223 4.65 -11.44 17.95
C VAL A 223 5.19 -12.58 18.79
N SER A 224 5.78 -13.62 18.17
CA SER A 224 6.40 -14.73 18.91
C SER A 224 7.60 -14.26 19.71
N PHE A 225 8.48 -13.44 19.13
CA PHE A 225 9.65 -12.89 19.78
C PHE A 225 9.28 -12.05 21.03
N VAL A 226 8.29 -11.15 20.89
CA VAL A 226 7.81 -10.31 22.01
C VAL A 226 7.27 -11.18 23.12
N ARG A 227 6.44 -12.18 22.81
CA ARG A 227 5.91 -13.10 23.81
C ARG A 227 7.00 -13.93 24.49
N ASP A 228 7.92 -14.52 23.72
CA ASP A 228 8.89 -15.48 24.21
C ASP A 228 10.05 -14.78 24.94
N ARG A 229 10.39 -13.54 24.58
CA ARG A 229 11.51 -12.78 25.14
C ARG A 229 11.09 -11.78 26.23
N LEU A 230 9.91 -11.18 26.08
CA LEU A 230 9.44 -10.10 26.95
C LEU A 230 8.23 -10.49 27.80
N GLY A 231 7.62 -11.67 27.56
CA GLY A 231 6.50 -12.19 28.35
C GLY A 231 5.12 -11.67 27.92
N VAL A 232 5.05 -10.58 27.16
CA VAL A 232 3.79 -9.92 26.78
C VAL A 232 3.32 -10.29 25.36
N SER A 233 2.01 -10.21 25.15
CA SER A 233 1.41 -10.50 23.84
C SER A 233 0.92 -9.23 23.16
N ILE A 234 1.59 -8.83 22.06
CA ILE A 234 1.17 -7.69 21.25
C ILE A 234 0.09 -8.12 20.24
N PRO A 235 -1.08 -7.45 20.20
CA PRO A 235 -2.10 -7.72 19.21
C PRO A 235 -1.62 -7.36 17.79
N ILE A 236 -1.80 -8.28 16.83
CA ILE A 236 -1.38 -8.09 15.44
C ILE A 236 -1.97 -6.80 14.84
N LYS A 237 -3.23 -6.47 15.18
CA LYS A 237 -3.90 -5.25 14.73
C LYS A 237 -3.14 -3.97 15.14
N GLN A 238 -2.53 -3.95 16.32
CA GLN A 238 -1.76 -2.79 16.79
C GLN A 238 -0.48 -2.60 15.98
N ILE A 239 0.19 -3.71 15.56
CA ILE A 239 1.36 -3.63 14.68
C ILE A 239 0.98 -3.04 13.32
N PHE A 240 -0.19 -3.43 12.77
CA PHE A 240 -0.67 -2.87 11.50
C PHE A 240 -1.01 -1.38 11.58
N ASN A 241 -1.51 -0.93 12.72
CA ASN A 241 -1.88 0.47 12.95
C ASN A 241 -0.69 1.35 13.36
N SER A 242 0.45 0.76 13.69
CA SER A 242 1.66 1.50 14.06
C SER A 242 2.26 2.20 12.84
N ARG A 243 2.58 3.50 13.00
CA ARG A 243 3.19 4.32 11.93
C ARG A 243 4.69 4.08 11.85
N SER A 244 5.30 3.77 13.00
CA SER A 244 6.72 3.58 13.15
C SER A 244 7.04 2.37 14.02
N ILE A 245 8.28 1.92 13.98
CA ILE A 245 8.80 0.90 14.90
C ILE A 245 8.78 1.44 16.32
N LYS A 246 8.94 2.77 16.50
CA LYS A 246 8.83 3.42 17.83
C LYS A 246 7.44 3.25 18.42
N ASP A 247 6.38 3.34 17.63
CA ASP A 247 5.02 3.09 18.11
C ASP A 247 4.85 1.66 18.62
N ILE A 248 5.44 0.69 17.90
CA ILE A 248 5.43 -0.71 18.32
C ILE A 248 6.17 -0.88 19.65
N SER A 249 7.32 -0.20 19.82
CA SER A 249 8.07 -0.18 21.07
C SER A 249 7.25 0.37 22.23
N ILE A 250 6.57 1.49 22.04
CA ILE A 250 5.70 2.12 23.05
C ILE A 250 4.55 1.19 23.46
N ILE A 251 3.96 0.49 22.50
CA ILE A 251 2.90 -0.50 22.78
C ILE A 251 3.45 -1.62 23.68
N ILE A 252 4.64 -2.14 23.36
CA ILE A 252 5.28 -3.19 24.15
C ILE A 252 5.60 -2.69 25.55
N ASP A 253 6.19 -1.51 25.69
CA ASP A 253 6.46 -0.88 26.99
C ASP A 253 5.18 -0.75 27.83
N THR A 254 4.08 -0.33 27.21
CA THR A 254 2.77 -0.18 27.87
C THR A 254 2.25 -1.54 28.38
N LEU A 255 2.38 -2.59 27.57
CA LEU A 255 1.95 -3.94 27.97
C LEU A 255 2.79 -4.50 29.12
N LEU A 256 4.10 -4.27 29.13
CA LEU A 256 5.00 -4.66 30.20
C LEU A 256 4.62 -3.99 31.53
N LEU A 257 4.36 -2.67 31.50
CA LEU A 257 3.92 -1.92 32.67
C LEU A 257 2.59 -2.42 33.23
N GLN A 258 1.66 -2.84 32.37
CA GLN A 258 0.38 -3.42 32.81
C GLN A 258 0.56 -4.77 33.49
N GLU A 259 1.42 -5.63 32.96
CA GLU A 259 1.70 -6.95 33.55
C GLU A 259 2.41 -6.85 34.90
N ASP A 260 3.33 -5.88 35.05
CA ASP A 260 3.99 -5.62 36.34
C ASP A 260 3.00 -5.14 37.41
N LEU A 261 2.05 -4.26 37.08
CA LEU A 261 1.01 -3.78 37.98
C LEU A 261 0.03 -4.88 38.39
N GLU A 262 -0.33 -5.79 37.48
CA GLU A 262 -1.16 -6.95 37.82
C GLU A 262 -0.43 -7.92 38.75
N ASN A 263 0.84 -8.18 38.51
CA ASN A 263 1.66 -9.06 39.36
C ASN A 263 1.90 -8.50 40.78
N ASP A 264 2.04 -7.19 40.93
CA ASP A 264 2.20 -6.55 42.23
C ASP A 264 0.89 -6.54 43.05
N SER A 265 -0.27 -6.33 42.36
CA SER A 265 -1.58 -6.41 43.03
C SER A 265 -1.91 -7.83 43.55
N PHE A 266 -1.42 -8.88 42.88
CA PHE A 266 -1.53 -10.27 43.38
C PHE A 266 -0.64 -10.56 44.59
N LYS A 267 0.49 -9.88 44.77
CA LYS A 267 1.39 -10.06 45.92
C LYS A 267 0.87 -9.37 47.18
N GLU A 268 0.20 -8.22 47.07
CA GLU A 268 -0.40 -7.53 48.20
C GLU A 268 -1.67 -8.21 48.73
N GLY A 269 -2.41 -8.96 47.89
CA GLY A 269 -3.62 -9.70 48.30
C GLY A 269 -3.39 -11.01 49.02
N THR A 270 -2.13 -11.44 49.23
CA THR A 270 -1.78 -12.74 49.89
C THR A 270 -1.33 -12.61 51.35
N PHE A 271 -1.48 -11.45 51.98
CA PHE A 271 -1.12 -11.22 53.40
C PHE A 271 -2.31 -10.83 54.27
N GLU A 272 -3.48 -11.49 54.10
CA GLU A 272 -4.53 -11.49 55.12
C GLU A 272 -5.20 -12.88 55.19
N LEU A 273 -4.62 -13.80 55.98
CA LEU A 273 -5.33 -14.87 56.67
C LEU A 273 -4.48 -15.34 57.88
#